data_97bae1c01ef6d4cd21cf91cbbbde7bee
#
_entry.id   97bae1c01ef6d4cd21cf91cbbbde7bee
#
_cell.length_a   1.000
_cell.length_b   1.000
_cell.length_c   1.000
_cell.angle_alpha   90.00
_cell.angle_beta   90.00
_cell.angle_gamma   90.00
#
_symmetry.space_group_name_H-M   'P 1'
#
loop_
_entity.id
_entity.type
_entity.pdbx_description
1 polymer ?
#
loop_
_entity_poly.entity_id
_entity_poly.type
_entity_poly.pdbx_seq_one_letter_code
_entity_poly.pdbx_strand_id
1 'polypeptide(L)'
;MNCHKRSNGKNRDSYGSSVAHKALTKEVVAQRLALPNGPEHMMHYASEAFPFAYELFSEGNSAACAFLCRCAKQEKYARQLNDIMGSEREALRNALLSSQPKLRKNAAVLMGQLKVPSDVKYLKQALSVEDTRFVRPSMLLSLGSIGGDEAKAALVSYTVQPALSEEERVHFEAETEAYKTAMRSFLTFEKHEFTALNRPCEIELRSPDKLSDPLARELAEHGFRVSAVHRSDVHVHTEDMMGLFACRCFTEALIEISANSNPDPKSMGIKAKSFLEKLLPACHTGKPPFGYRLEIRGEGNIDRLAIARRMIAVMDGETLLNCPNNYEVEIRVEIGGNGGAFMYAKLLTIKDERFSYRVSALPASMHPATAAAILKYAEFFLGGKDARVLDPCCGSGTFLIEREKLYPCAGLTGVDISNKAIDIARSNAEAAGSIAKFVHNDCMRFTAERPYDELVANLPFGNRVGSHRSNEKLYAGILENLPKWLRRGGVAILYTMEYTLLKKLIREHPGLRLVTEVRTEAGGLMPAIFVIKIGQ
;
A
#
# COMPACT_ATOMS: atom_id res chain seq x y z
N MET A 1 -43.34 -31.67 32.09
CA MET A 1 -44.09 -30.41 31.89
C MET A 1 -43.28 -29.54 30.93
N ASN A 2 -43.92 -29.17 29.86
CA ASN A 2 -43.46 -28.63 28.61
C ASN A 2 -42.33 -27.60 28.61
N CYS A 3 -41.27 -27.95 27.91
CA CYS A 3 -40.16 -27.06 27.50
C CYS A 3 -40.36 -26.66 26.04
N HIS A 4 -40.73 -25.40 25.77
CA HIS A 4 -40.85 -24.88 24.42
C HIS A 4 -39.49 -24.54 23.86
N LYS A 5 -39.05 -25.33 22.88
CA LYS A 5 -37.96 -25.01 21.95
C LYS A 5 -38.42 -23.92 20.97
N ARG A 6 -37.87 -22.74 21.04
CA ARG A 6 -37.90 -21.75 19.94
C ARG A 6 -36.68 -21.96 19.04
N SER A 7 -36.97 -22.45 17.85
CA SER A 7 -36.02 -22.50 16.73
C SER A 7 -35.86 -21.12 16.12
N ASN A 8 -34.71 -20.49 16.27
CA ASN A 8 -34.30 -19.36 15.45
C ASN A 8 -33.59 -19.87 14.23
N GLY A 9 -34.30 -20.04 13.12
CA GLY A 9 -33.75 -20.22 11.81
C GLY A 9 -33.06 -18.93 11.34
N LYS A 10 -31.74 -18.90 11.35
CA LYS A 10 -30.98 -17.92 10.58
C LYS A 10 -30.90 -18.43 9.15
N ASN A 11 -31.64 -17.80 8.26
CA ASN A 11 -31.41 -17.86 6.83
C ASN A 11 -29.98 -17.34 6.56
N ARG A 12 -29.07 -18.25 6.35
CA ARG A 12 -27.81 -17.98 5.63
C ARG A 12 -28.17 -18.12 4.16
N ASP A 13 -28.37 -16.99 3.50
CA ASP A 13 -28.47 -16.97 2.05
C ASP A 13 -27.18 -17.47 1.47
N SER A 14 -27.29 -18.66 0.91
CA SER A 14 -26.28 -19.34 0.10
C SER A 14 -26.17 -18.64 -1.25
N TYR A 15 -25.36 -17.58 -1.33
CA TYR A 15 -24.84 -17.07 -2.59
C TYR A 15 -23.48 -17.73 -2.89
N GLY A 16 -23.52 -19.00 -3.14
CA GLY A 16 -22.39 -19.80 -3.54
C GLY A 16 -22.83 -20.83 -4.60
N SER A 17 -23.15 -20.37 -5.81
CA SER A 17 -23.24 -21.28 -6.96
C SER A 17 -22.84 -20.56 -8.24
N SER A 18 -21.72 -21.00 -8.82
CA SER A 18 -21.38 -20.98 -10.25
C SER A 18 -22.03 -19.87 -11.10
N VAL A 19 -21.65 -18.62 -10.88
CA VAL A 19 -21.80 -17.61 -11.92
C VAL A 19 -20.64 -17.83 -12.88
N ALA A 20 -20.90 -18.51 -14.00
CA ALA A 20 -20.02 -18.47 -15.15
C ALA A 20 -19.60 -17.00 -15.36
N HIS A 21 -18.29 -16.74 -15.50
CA HIS A 21 -17.77 -15.42 -15.83
C HIS A 21 -18.38 -14.99 -17.18
N LYS A 22 -19.55 -14.36 -17.14
CA LYS A 22 -20.03 -13.60 -18.28
C LYS A 22 -19.05 -12.45 -18.44
N ALA A 23 -18.42 -12.36 -19.59
CA ALA A 23 -17.57 -11.23 -19.95
C ALA A 23 -18.34 -9.93 -19.63
N LEU A 24 -17.68 -8.98 -18.96
CA LEU A 24 -18.28 -7.68 -18.66
C LEU A 24 -18.59 -7.00 -20.00
N THR A 25 -19.83 -6.54 -20.17
CA THR A 25 -20.23 -5.68 -21.29
C THR A 25 -20.46 -4.27 -20.76
N LYS A 26 -20.50 -3.29 -21.64
CA LYS A 26 -20.77 -1.88 -21.30
C LYS A 26 -22.07 -1.73 -20.53
N GLU A 27 -23.13 -2.44 -20.93
CA GLU A 27 -24.45 -2.40 -20.30
C GLU A 27 -24.40 -2.95 -18.88
N VAL A 28 -23.68 -4.06 -18.66
CA VAL A 28 -23.50 -4.66 -17.34
C VAL A 28 -22.70 -3.72 -16.43
N VAL A 29 -21.66 -3.08 -16.96
CA VAL A 29 -20.87 -2.10 -16.21
C VAL A 29 -21.73 -0.89 -15.84
N ALA A 30 -22.52 -0.35 -16.79
CA ALA A 30 -23.44 0.77 -16.53
C ALA A 30 -24.45 0.45 -15.43
N GLN A 31 -25.09 -0.73 -15.50
CA GLN A 31 -26.05 -1.20 -14.50
C GLN A 31 -25.42 -1.32 -13.11
N ARG A 32 -24.24 -1.95 -13.02
CA ARG A 32 -23.54 -2.12 -11.73
C ARG A 32 -23.06 -0.81 -11.14
N LEU A 33 -22.57 0.11 -11.95
CA LEU A 33 -22.15 1.45 -11.50
C LEU A 33 -23.31 2.30 -10.98
N ALA A 34 -24.53 2.06 -11.48
CA ALA A 34 -25.74 2.76 -11.03
C ALA A 34 -26.26 2.29 -9.66
N LEU A 35 -25.81 1.14 -9.16
CA LEU A 35 -26.21 0.63 -7.84
C LEU A 35 -25.64 1.47 -6.70
N PRO A 36 -26.24 1.46 -5.50
CA PRO A 36 -25.63 2.04 -4.31
C PRO A 36 -24.22 1.48 -4.09
N ASN A 37 -23.22 2.37 -3.92
CA ASN A 37 -21.80 2.04 -3.84
C ASN A 37 -21.24 1.28 -5.08
N GLY A 38 -21.93 1.33 -6.21
CA GLY A 38 -21.51 0.66 -7.45
C GLY A 38 -20.07 0.94 -7.87
N PRO A 39 -19.60 2.22 -7.89
CA PRO A 39 -18.21 2.55 -8.20
C PRO A 39 -17.18 1.91 -7.26
N GLU A 40 -17.54 1.66 -6.00
CA GLU A 40 -16.67 1.02 -5.02
C GLU A 40 -16.62 -0.50 -5.24
N HIS A 41 -17.77 -1.14 -5.39
CA HIS A 41 -17.85 -2.58 -5.67
C HIS A 41 -17.18 -2.96 -6.99
N MET A 42 -17.25 -2.09 -8.00
CA MET A 42 -16.63 -2.32 -9.31
C MET A 42 -15.11 -2.27 -9.28
N MET A 43 -14.48 -1.78 -8.19
CA MET A 43 -13.02 -1.77 -8.08
C MET A 43 -12.40 -3.18 -8.08
N HIS A 44 -13.14 -4.21 -7.68
CA HIS A 44 -12.70 -5.61 -7.80
C HIS A 44 -12.50 -6.05 -9.26
N TYR A 45 -13.21 -5.42 -10.17
CA TYR A 45 -13.19 -5.68 -11.62
C TYR A 45 -12.53 -4.54 -12.40
N ALA A 46 -11.70 -3.71 -11.73
CA ALA A 46 -11.19 -2.47 -12.31
C ALA A 46 -10.52 -2.65 -13.68
N SER A 47 -9.71 -3.70 -13.85
CA SER A 47 -9.01 -3.95 -15.12
C SER A 47 -9.95 -4.25 -16.29
N GLU A 48 -11.05 -4.95 -16.04
CA GLU A 48 -12.02 -5.37 -17.06
C GLU A 48 -13.06 -4.27 -17.32
N ALA A 49 -13.47 -3.55 -16.25
CA ALA A 49 -14.49 -2.52 -16.33
C ALA A 49 -13.96 -1.18 -16.87
N PHE A 50 -12.66 -0.93 -16.75
CA PHE A 50 -12.04 0.35 -17.07
C PHE A 50 -12.32 0.86 -18.49
N PRO A 51 -12.18 0.06 -19.58
CA PRO A 51 -12.48 0.52 -20.93
C PRO A 51 -13.93 0.98 -21.10
N PHE A 52 -14.86 0.17 -20.60
CA PHE A 52 -16.30 0.47 -20.67
C PHE A 52 -16.68 1.68 -19.80
N ALA A 53 -16.04 1.83 -18.65
CA ALA A 53 -16.25 2.99 -17.79
C ALA A 53 -15.76 4.28 -18.46
N TYR A 54 -14.67 4.23 -19.22
CA TYR A 54 -14.21 5.39 -19.99
C TYR A 54 -15.19 5.78 -21.09
N GLU A 55 -15.72 4.83 -21.86
CA GLU A 55 -16.75 5.07 -22.85
C GLU A 55 -18.00 5.69 -22.22
N LEU A 56 -18.52 5.11 -21.14
CA LEU A 56 -19.68 5.63 -20.41
C LEU A 56 -19.44 7.05 -19.87
N PHE A 57 -18.24 7.32 -19.38
CA PHE A 57 -17.84 8.67 -18.95
C PHE A 57 -17.88 9.66 -20.11
N SER A 58 -17.35 9.29 -21.27
CA SER A 58 -17.36 10.13 -22.48
C SER A 58 -18.80 10.45 -22.96
N GLU A 59 -19.75 9.58 -22.63
CA GLU A 59 -21.19 9.78 -22.86
C GLU A 59 -21.89 10.57 -21.75
N GLY A 60 -21.15 11.07 -20.74
CA GLY A 60 -21.68 11.89 -19.66
C GLY A 60 -22.18 11.10 -18.44
N ASN A 61 -21.80 9.85 -18.26
CA ASN A 61 -22.22 9.05 -17.10
C ASN A 61 -21.43 9.44 -15.84
N SER A 62 -22.11 10.04 -14.87
CA SER A 62 -21.53 10.53 -13.62
C SER A 62 -21.00 9.40 -12.70
N ALA A 63 -21.64 8.22 -12.69
CA ALA A 63 -21.19 7.09 -11.89
C ALA A 63 -19.91 6.47 -12.46
N ALA A 64 -19.79 6.43 -13.78
CA ALA A 64 -18.57 6.04 -14.49
C ALA A 64 -17.41 6.99 -14.17
N CYS A 65 -17.66 8.30 -14.18
CA CYS A 65 -16.66 9.30 -13.77
C CYS A 65 -16.21 9.07 -12.32
N ALA A 66 -17.15 8.80 -11.40
CA ALA A 66 -16.82 8.49 -10.01
C ALA A 66 -15.98 7.20 -9.86
N PHE A 67 -16.22 6.20 -10.69
CA PHE A 67 -15.39 4.99 -10.75
C PHE A 67 -13.99 5.29 -11.29
N LEU A 68 -13.87 6.08 -12.37
CA LEU A 68 -12.57 6.49 -12.91
C LEU A 68 -11.75 7.33 -11.91
N CYS A 69 -12.40 8.17 -11.09
CA CYS A 69 -11.73 8.84 -9.97
C CYS A 69 -11.12 7.85 -8.97
N ARG A 70 -11.79 6.72 -8.70
CA ARG A 70 -11.23 5.68 -7.83
C ARG A 70 -10.06 4.96 -8.51
N CYS A 71 -10.20 4.63 -9.78
CA CYS A 71 -9.11 4.03 -10.56
C CYS A 71 -7.87 4.93 -10.61
N ALA A 72 -8.05 6.23 -10.86
CA ALA A 72 -6.97 7.21 -10.99
C ALA A 72 -6.10 7.39 -9.73
N LYS A 73 -6.55 6.90 -8.57
CA LYS A 73 -5.70 6.83 -7.37
C LYS A 73 -4.54 5.82 -7.52
N GLN A 74 -4.64 4.90 -8.47
CA GLN A 74 -3.56 3.98 -8.81
C GLN A 74 -2.83 4.54 -10.05
N GLU A 75 -1.53 4.70 -9.95
CA GLU A 75 -0.68 5.31 -10.99
C GLU A 75 -0.86 4.65 -12.38
N LYS A 76 -1.03 3.34 -12.42
CA LYS A 76 -1.31 2.58 -13.66
C LYS A 76 -2.51 3.15 -14.42
N TYR A 77 -3.63 3.35 -13.73
CA TYR A 77 -4.85 3.85 -14.38
C TYR A 77 -4.78 5.35 -14.64
N ALA A 78 -4.09 6.12 -13.80
CA ALA A 78 -3.85 7.54 -14.05
C ALA A 78 -3.05 7.75 -15.35
N ARG A 79 -1.98 6.99 -15.56
CA ARG A 79 -1.21 7.00 -16.82
C ARG A 79 -2.09 6.60 -18.02
N GLN A 80 -2.80 5.48 -17.89
CA GLN A 80 -3.67 4.99 -18.96
C GLN A 80 -4.78 6.00 -19.32
N LEU A 81 -5.36 6.70 -18.34
CA LEU A 81 -6.34 7.78 -18.59
C LEU A 81 -5.70 8.95 -19.33
N ASN A 82 -4.50 9.38 -18.93
CA ASN A 82 -3.81 10.46 -19.61
C ASN A 82 -3.49 10.11 -21.07
N ASP A 83 -3.07 8.87 -21.33
CA ASP A 83 -2.76 8.38 -22.67
C ASP A 83 -4.02 8.36 -23.56
N ILE A 84 -5.14 7.84 -23.05
CA ILE A 84 -6.41 7.76 -23.80
C ILE A 84 -7.01 9.15 -24.06
N MET A 85 -6.97 10.04 -23.08
CA MET A 85 -7.55 11.37 -23.19
C MET A 85 -6.74 12.31 -24.10
N GLY A 86 -5.46 12.03 -24.29
CA GLY A 86 -4.55 12.84 -25.09
C GLY A 86 -4.45 14.29 -24.62
N SER A 87 -3.98 15.19 -25.50
CA SER A 87 -3.78 16.61 -25.20
C SER A 87 -5.09 17.40 -25.11
N GLU A 88 -6.11 17.04 -25.87
CA GLU A 88 -7.37 17.79 -25.97
C GLU A 88 -8.28 17.62 -24.76
N ARG A 89 -8.23 16.47 -24.11
CA ARG A 89 -8.99 16.16 -22.88
C ARG A 89 -10.49 16.46 -22.98
N GLU A 90 -11.06 16.24 -24.16
CA GLU A 90 -12.42 16.66 -24.53
C GLU A 90 -13.48 16.11 -23.56
N ALA A 91 -13.41 14.83 -23.19
CA ALA A 91 -14.36 14.22 -22.26
C ALA A 91 -14.41 14.93 -20.90
N LEU A 92 -13.25 15.35 -20.36
CA LEU A 92 -13.18 16.10 -19.10
C LEU A 92 -13.71 17.52 -19.25
N ARG A 93 -13.38 18.20 -20.35
CA ARG A 93 -13.88 19.54 -20.64
C ARG A 93 -15.41 19.56 -20.74
N ASN A 94 -15.98 18.62 -21.50
CA ASN A 94 -17.43 18.49 -21.65
C ASN A 94 -18.09 18.15 -20.32
N ALA A 95 -17.47 17.27 -19.51
CA ALA A 95 -17.98 16.92 -18.18
C ALA A 95 -17.98 18.12 -17.21
N LEU A 96 -16.99 19.02 -17.27
CA LEU A 96 -16.98 20.27 -16.48
C LEU A 96 -18.10 21.25 -16.87
N LEU A 97 -18.60 21.20 -18.10
CA LEU A 97 -19.66 22.06 -18.61
C LEU A 97 -21.04 21.38 -18.55
N SER A 98 -21.13 20.17 -18.03
CA SER A 98 -22.37 19.40 -17.93
C SER A 98 -23.42 20.11 -17.09
N SER A 99 -24.70 19.95 -17.44
CA SER A 99 -25.83 20.38 -16.61
C SER A 99 -25.93 19.62 -15.29
N GLN A 100 -25.27 18.45 -15.15
CA GLN A 100 -25.28 17.62 -13.95
C GLN A 100 -24.19 18.05 -12.95
N PRO A 101 -24.53 18.64 -11.77
CA PRO A 101 -23.53 19.10 -10.80
C PRO A 101 -22.59 17.98 -10.28
N LYS A 102 -23.13 16.74 -10.12
CA LYS A 102 -22.33 15.59 -9.70
C LYS A 102 -21.26 15.21 -10.73
N LEU A 103 -21.57 15.33 -12.02
CA LEU A 103 -20.60 15.06 -13.09
C LEU A 103 -19.51 16.13 -13.11
N ARG A 104 -19.87 17.43 -13.01
CA ARG A 104 -18.91 18.54 -12.90
C ARG A 104 -17.96 18.35 -11.72
N LYS A 105 -18.51 18.01 -10.55
CA LYS A 105 -17.73 17.69 -9.35
C LYS A 105 -16.72 16.56 -9.59
N ASN A 106 -17.18 15.43 -10.15
CA ASN A 106 -16.34 14.26 -10.37
C ASN A 106 -15.26 14.55 -11.44
N ALA A 107 -15.59 15.29 -12.49
CA ALA A 107 -14.63 15.71 -13.52
C ALA A 107 -13.53 16.59 -12.93
N ALA A 108 -13.87 17.54 -12.07
CA ALA A 108 -12.88 18.34 -11.35
C ALA A 108 -11.97 17.46 -10.50
N VAL A 109 -12.53 16.53 -9.71
CA VAL A 109 -11.75 15.58 -8.89
C VAL A 109 -10.79 14.75 -9.76
N LEU A 110 -11.26 14.27 -10.92
CA LEU A 110 -10.44 13.47 -11.82
C LEU A 110 -9.27 14.28 -12.38
N MET A 111 -9.49 15.53 -12.79
CA MET A 111 -8.41 16.44 -13.21
C MET A 111 -7.36 16.64 -12.11
N GLY A 112 -7.80 16.86 -10.87
CA GLY A 112 -6.89 17.00 -9.72
C GLY A 112 -6.05 15.75 -9.42
N GLN A 113 -6.59 14.57 -9.71
CA GLN A 113 -5.86 13.30 -9.55
C GLN A 113 -4.88 13.03 -10.69
N LEU A 114 -5.23 13.41 -11.91
CA LEU A 114 -4.38 13.26 -13.10
C LEU A 114 -3.25 14.28 -13.14
N LYS A 115 -3.37 15.41 -12.45
CA LYS A 115 -2.34 16.45 -12.25
C LYS A 115 -1.74 16.99 -13.56
N VAL A 116 -2.55 17.18 -14.58
CA VAL A 116 -2.08 17.72 -15.86
C VAL A 116 -2.14 19.26 -15.84
N PRO A 117 -1.00 19.96 -16.00
CA PRO A 117 -0.96 21.43 -15.88
C PRO A 117 -1.91 22.16 -16.82
N SER A 118 -2.12 21.66 -18.04
CA SER A 118 -3.03 22.28 -19.03
C SER A 118 -4.51 22.25 -18.61
N ASP A 119 -4.88 21.46 -17.59
CA ASP A 119 -6.26 21.41 -17.07
C ASP A 119 -6.59 22.65 -16.21
N VAL A 120 -5.60 23.36 -15.69
CA VAL A 120 -5.78 24.55 -14.82
C VAL A 120 -6.68 25.59 -15.49
N LYS A 121 -6.46 25.89 -16.76
CA LYS A 121 -7.27 26.88 -17.50
C LYS A 121 -8.75 26.50 -17.55
N TYR A 122 -9.07 25.21 -17.69
CA TYR A 122 -10.45 24.72 -17.75
C TYR A 122 -11.11 24.75 -16.37
N LEU A 123 -10.37 24.34 -15.33
CA LEU A 123 -10.85 24.43 -13.94
C LEU A 123 -11.11 25.88 -13.53
N LYS A 124 -10.20 26.81 -13.89
CA LYS A 124 -10.36 28.24 -13.62
C LYS A 124 -11.63 28.80 -14.30
N GLN A 125 -11.83 28.47 -15.58
CA GLN A 125 -13.01 28.89 -16.32
C GLN A 125 -14.30 28.30 -15.72
N ALA A 126 -14.31 27.00 -15.42
CA ALA A 126 -15.47 26.35 -14.79
C ALA A 126 -15.77 26.93 -13.41
N LEU A 127 -14.76 27.18 -12.57
CA LEU A 127 -14.92 27.76 -11.24
C LEU A 127 -15.51 29.17 -11.29
N SER A 128 -15.18 29.97 -12.31
CA SER A 128 -15.69 31.35 -12.47
C SER A 128 -17.20 31.43 -12.79
N VAL A 129 -17.78 30.34 -13.32
CA VAL A 129 -19.21 30.27 -13.71
C VAL A 129 -19.98 29.23 -12.89
N GLU A 130 -19.34 28.54 -11.94
CA GLU A 130 -19.99 27.52 -11.11
C GLU A 130 -20.86 28.19 -10.03
N ASP A 131 -22.15 28.02 -10.13
CA ASP A 131 -23.14 28.53 -9.19
C ASP A 131 -23.53 27.52 -8.09
N THR A 132 -23.29 26.23 -8.35
CA THR A 132 -23.61 25.15 -7.41
C THR A 132 -22.53 25.01 -6.34
N ARG A 133 -22.79 25.54 -5.18
CA ARG A 133 -21.80 25.71 -4.10
C ARG A 133 -21.07 24.41 -3.70
N PHE A 134 -21.74 23.26 -3.64
CA PHE A 134 -21.11 21.99 -3.25
C PHE A 134 -20.13 21.44 -4.29
N VAL A 135 -20.06 21.99 -5.51
CA VAL A 135 -19.11 21.61 -6.56
C VAL A 135 -17.79 22.34 -6.42
N ARG A 136 -17.82 23.63 -6.03
CA ARG A 136 -16.65 24.52 -5.90
C ARG A 136 -15.49 23.94 -5.08
N PRO A 137 -15.72 23.29 -3.92
CA PRO A 137 -14.64 22.68 -3.13
C PRO A 137 -13.77 21.72 -3.95
N SER A 138 -14.38 20.94 -4.85
CA SER A 138 -13.64 19.98 -5.69
C SER A 138 -12.77 20.68 -6.72
N MET A 139 -13.22 21.78 -7.29
CA MET A 139 -12.43 22.58 -8.23
C MET A 139 -11.25 23.25 -7.53
N LEU A 140 -11.48 23.85 -6.36
CA LEU A 140 -10.43 24.49 -5.55
C LEU A 140 -9.33 23.50 -5.15
N LEU A 141 -9.72 22.34 -4.61
CA LEU A 141 -8.77 21.28 -4.23
C LEU A 141 -7.99 20.76 -5.45
N SER A 142 -8.64 20.68 -6.61
CA SER A 142 -7.98 20.21 -7.83
C SER A 142 -6.97 21.20 -8.36
N LEU A 143 -7.26 22.51 -8.31
CA LEU A 143 -6.27 23.55 -8.60
C LEU A 143 -5.05 23.43 -7.66
N GLY A 144 -5.28 23.27 -6.36
CA GLY A 144 -4.20 23.05 -5.39
C GLY A 144 -3.40 21.76 -5.68
N SER A 145 -4.07 20.68 -6.11
CA SER A 145 -3.43 19.39 -6.41
C SER A 145 -2.59 19.42 -7.70
N ILE A 146 -3.05 20.13 -8.73
CA ILE A 146 -2.30 20.30 -9.99
C ILE A 146 -1.09 21.19 -9.75
N GLY A 147 -1.25 22.29 -9.00
CA GLY A 147 -0.16 23.20 -8.69
C GLY A 147 0.22 24.13 -9.85
N GLY A 148 1.36 24.78 -9.72
CA GLY A 148 1.91 25.73 -10.70
C GLY A 148 1.41 27.16 -10.51
N ASP A 149 2.09 28.12 -11.16
CA ASP A 149 1.83 29.55 -10.97
C ASP A 149 0.43 29.98 -11.42
N GLU A 150 -0.07 29.38 -12.49
CA GLU A 150 -1.42 29.69 -13.00
C GLU A 150 -2.51 29.25 -12.02
N ALA A 151 -2.38 28.05 -11.43
CA ALA A 151 -3.30 27.56 -10.40
C ALA A 151 -3.23 28.41 -9.13
N LYS A 152 -2.02 28.81 -8.70
CA LYS A 152 -1.82 29.73 -7.57
C LYS A 152 -2.50 31.07 -7.83
N ALA A 153 -2.30 31.66 -9.01
CA ALA A 153 -2.92 32.92 -9.38
C ALA A 153 -4.46 32.82 -9.41
N ALA A 154 -5.00 31.69 -9.91
CA ALA A 154 -6.44 31.43 -9.91
C ALA A 154 -7.02 31.40 -8.49
N LEU A 155 -6.32 30.73 -7.55
CA LEU A 155 -6.74 30.66 -6.16
C LEU A 155 -6.59 32.00 -5.44
N VAL A 156 -5.51 32.74 -5.66
CA VAL A 156 -5.31 34.08 -5.07
C VAL A 156 -6.42 35.06 -5.50
N SER A 157 -6.89 34.93 -6.74
CA SER A 157 -7.99 35.78 -7.24
C SER A 157 -9.39 35.31 -6.81
N TYR A 158 -9.50 34.13 -6.21
CA TYR A 158 -10.78 33.56 -5.78
C TYR A 158 -11.21 34.11 -4.41
N THR A 159 -12.48 34.52 -4.31
CA THR A 159 -13.07 34.97 -3.05
C THR A 159 -14.24 34.08 -2.68
N VAL A 160 -14.14 33.46 -1.51
CA VAL A 160 -15.24 32.66 -0.95
C VAL A 160 -16.37 33.60 -0.54
N GLN A 161 -17.53 33.48 -1.18
CA GLN A 161 -18.69 34.33 -0.89
C GLN A 161 -19.35 33.88 0.43
N PRO A 162 -19.81 34.82 1.28
CA PRO A 162 -20.51 34.47 2.51
C PRO A 162 -21.75 33.60 2.28
N ALA A 163 -22.13 32.80 3.28
CA ALA A 163 -23.41 32.09 3.25
C ALA A 163 -24.57 33.07 3.42
N LEU A 164 -25.61 32.93 2.61
CA LEU A 164 -26.81 33.77 2.66
C LEU A 164 -27.91 33.16 3.54
N SER A 165 -27.80 31.89 3.90
CA SER A 165 -28.72 31.17 4.76
C SER A 165 -27.99 30.14 5.64
N GLU A 166 -28.69 29.63 6.68
CA GLU A 166 -28.14 28.57 7.54
C GLU A 166 -27.97 27.24 6.77
N GLU A 167 -28.82 26.98 5.76
CA GLU A 167 -28.70 25.80 4.90
C GLU A 167 -27.43 25.85 4.04
N GLU A 168 -27.02 27.02 3.59
CA GLU A 168 -25.77 27.21 2.84
C GLU A 168 -24.52 27.12 3.71
N ARG A 169 -24.64 27.28 5.01
CA ARG A 169 -23.50 27.35 5.92
C ARG A 169 -22.58 26.15 5.83
N VAL A 170 -23.13 24.93 5.74
CA VAL A 170 -22.35 23.69 5.59
C VAL A 170 -21.51 23.72 4.31
N HIS A 171 -22.08 24.22 3.22
CA HIS A 171 -21.38 24.35 1.94
C HIS A 171 -20.35 25.47 1.96
N PHE A 172 -20.64 26.57 2.64
CA PHE A 172 -19.68 27.67 2.85
C PHE A 172 -18.47 27.22 3.65
N GLU A 173 -18.69 26.48 4.74
CA GLU A 173 -17.61 25.93 5.55
C GLU A 173 -16.74 24.95 4.74
N ALA A 174 -17.37 24.07 3.94
CA ALA A 174 -16.66 23.15 3.06
C ALA A 174 -15.85 23.86 1.97
N GLU A 175 -16.40 24.92 1.37
CA GLU A 175 -15.72 25.74 0.35
C GLU A 175 -14.54 26.51 0.95
N THR A 176 -14.73 27.12 2.13
CA THR A 176 -13.68 27.83 2.86
C THR A 176 -12.51 26.91 3.23
N GLU A 177 -12.81 25.71 3.72
CA GLU A 177 -11.77 24.74 4.07
C GLU A 177 -11.04 24.20 2.86
N ALA A 178 -11.76 23.95 1.75
CA ALA A 178 -11.15 23.55 0.49
C ALA A 178 -10.23 24.64 -0.08
N TYR A 179 -10.64 25.91 0.01
CA TYR A 179 -9.82 27.05 -0.40
C TYR A 179 -8.53 27.14 0.43
N LYS A 180 -8.65 27.08 1.77
CA LYS A 180 -7.48 27.08 2.65
C LYS A 180 -6.54 25.92 2.34
N THR A 181 -7.07 24.73 2.17
CA THR A 181 -6.29 23.52 1.82
C THR A 181 -5.58 23.68 0.48
N ALA A 182 -6.27 24.21 -0.54
CA ALA A 182 -5.70 24.46 -1.85
C ALA A 182 -4.57 25.51 -1.77
N MET A 183 -4.76 26.61 -1.02
CA MET A 183 -3.74 27.65 -0.83
C MET A 183 -2.51 27.10 -0.09
N ARG A 184 -2.71 26.23 0.90
CA ARG A 184 -1.61 25.61 1.65
C ARG A 184 -0.72 24.71 0.78
N SER A 185 -1.23 24.15 -0.33
CA SER A 185 -0.40 23.35 -1.24
C SER A 185 0.70 24.17 -1.96
N PHE A 186 0.59 25.49 -1.93
CA PHE A 186 1.60 26.42 -2.47
C PHE A 186 2.53 27.01 -1.39
N LEU A 187 2.38 26.61 -0.15
CA LEU A 187 3.34 26.98 0.87
C LEU A 187 4.64 26.22 0.63
N THR A 188 5.72 26.97 0.54
CA THR A 188 7.06 26.39 0.56
C THR A 188 7.49 26.36 2.02
N PHE A 189 7.68 25.16 2.55
CA PHE A 189 8.32 24.98 3.84
C PHE A 189 9.83 25.11 3.68
N GLU A 190 10.54 25.53 4.73
CA GLU A 190 11.97 25.26 4.81
C GLU A 190 12.20 23.76 4.65
N LYS A 191 13.32 23.38 4.07
CA LYS A 191 13.69 21.97 3.99
C LYS A 191 14.09 21.50 5.38
N HIS A 192 13.30 20.64 5.97
CA HIS A 192 13.61 20.00 7.23
C HIS A 192 14.39 18.71 7.00
N GLU A 193 15.50 18.56 7.70
CA GLU A 193 16.29 17.34 7.69
C GLU A 193 16.27 16.73 9.08
N PHE A 194 15.90 15.45 9.16
CA PHE A 194 15.96 14.72 10.42
C PHE A 194 17.42 14.60 10.88
N THR A 195 17.67 14.89 12.15
CA THR A 195 19.00 14.82 12.77
C THR A 195 19.12 13.60 13.68
N ALA A 196 18.43 13.61 14.79
CA ALA A 196 18.38 12.52 15.76
C ALA A 196 17.19 12.76 16.71
N LEU A 197 16.67 11.71 17.32
CA LEU A 197 15.76 11.90 18.46
C LEU A 197 16.55 12.47 19.64
N ASN A 198 15.98 13.48 20.30
CA ASN A 198 16.61 14.11 21.46
C ASN A 198 16.29 13.41 22.79
N ARG A 199 15.48 12.38 22.75
CA ARG A 199 15.06 11.54 23.88
C ARG A 199 14.57 10.20 23.37
N PRO A 200 14.61 9.15 24.20
CA PRO A 200 13.98 7.89 23.86
C PRO A 200 12.48 8.05 23.60
N CYS A 201 12.00 7.42 22.52
CA CYS A 201 10.60 7.34 22.14
C CYS A 201 10.19 5.87 22.05
N GLU A 202 8.92 5.58 22.28
CA GLU A 202 8.35 4.29 21.93
C GLU A 202 8.13 4.25 20.41
N ILE A 203 8.74 3.28 19.74
CA ILE A 203 8.69 3.13 18.30
C ILE A 203 8.06 1.78 17.97
N GLU A 204 6.96 1.82 17.25
CA GLU A 204 6.32 0.64 16.71
C GLU A 204 6.88 0.32 15.32
N LEU A 205 7.41 -0.87 15.15
CA LEU A 205 7.91 -1.40 13.89
C LEU A 205 6.91 -2.41 13.33
N ARG A 206 6.28 -2.07 12.20
CA ARG A 206 5.29 -2.93 11.54
C ARG A 206 6.00 -4.07 10.81
N SER A 207 5.70 -5.30 11.17
CA SER A 207 6.14 -6.50 10.46
C SER A 207 5.03 -7.08 9.58
N PRO A 208 5.33 -7.95 8.61
CA PRO A 208 4.31 -8.80 8.00
C PRO A 208 3.60 -9.64 9.07
N ASP A 209 2.31 -9.89 8.88
CA ASP A 209 1.47 -10.60 9.85
C ASP A 209 2.10 -11.92 10.32
N LYS A 210 2.14 -12.17 11.62
CA LYS A 210 2.75 -13.33 12.28
C LYS A 210 4.28 -13.51 12.06
N LEU A 211 4.96 -12.46 11.59
CA LEU A 211 6.42 -12.46 11.42
C LEU A 211 7.11 -11.44 12.35
N SER A 212 6.47 -11.07 13.45
CA SER A 212 7.03 -10.17 14.46
C SER A 212 8.15 -10.84 15.29
N ASP A 213 8.06 -12.15 15.59
CA ASP A 213 9.16 -12.84 16.26
C ASP A 213 10.49 -12.82 15.48
N PRO A 214 10.52 -13.06 14.16
CA PRO A 214 11.68 -12.79 13.30
C PRO A 214 12.25 -11.38 13.46
N LEU A 215 11.40 -10.36 13.43
CA LEU A 215 11.82 -8.97 13.62
C LEU A 215 12.38 -8.73 15.01
N ALA A 216 11.74 -9.27 16.05
CA ALA A 216 12.21 -9.12 17.42
C ALA A 216 13.61 -9.73 17.63
N ARG A 217 13.91 -10.88 16.98
CA ARG A 217 15.25 -11.48 17.00
C ARG A 217 16.26 -10.61 16.25
N GLU A 218 15.92 -10.11 15.08
CA GLU A 218 16.79 -9.22 14.30
C GLU A 218 17.14 -7.95 15.11
N LEU A 219 16.16 -7.33 15.77
CA LEU A 219 16.36 -6.17 16.65
C LEU A 219 17.31 -6.48 17.81
N ALA A 220 17.13 -7.63 18.46
CA ALA A 220 18.00 -8.07 19.56
C ALA A 220 19.45 -8.30 19.09
N GLU A 221 19.65 -8.84 17.89
CA GLU A 221 20.99 -9.01 17.27
C GLU A 221 21.68 -7.68 17.00
N HIS A 222 20.89 -6.63 16.68
CA HIS A 222 21.38 -5.27 16.53
C HIS A 222 21.45 -4.47 17.84
N GLY A 223 21.25 -5.12 18.99
CA GLY A 223 21.41 -4.52 20.31
C GLY A 223 20.18 -3.74 20.81
N PHE A 224 19.06 -3.77 20.13
CA PHE A 224 17.84 -3.11 20.57
C PHE A 224 17.09 -3.93 21.62
N ARG A 225 16.64 -3.25 22.66
CA ARG A 225 15.76 -3.85 23.67
C ARG A 225 14.31 -3.75 23.23
N VAL A 226 13.72 -4.90 22.91
CA VAL A 226 12.29 -5.02 22.58
C VAL A 226 11.45 -4.83 23.84
N SER A 227 10.47 -3.93 23.79
CA SER A 227 9.53 -3.65 24.88
C SER A 227 8.26 -4.50 24.79
N ALA A 228 7.76 -4.75 23.58
CA ALA A 228 6.61 -5.61 23.33
C ALA A 228 6.67 -6.26 21.94
N VAL A 229 6.04 -7.43 21.81
CA VAL A 229 5.87 -8.15 20.54
C VAL A 229 4.39 -8.49 20.39
N HIS A 230 3.78 -8.05 19.31
CA HIS A 230 2.42 -8.40 18.94
C HIS A 230 2.41 -9.20 17.64
N ARG A 231 1.23 -9.49 17.13
CA ARG A 231 1.08 -10.35 15.95
C ARG A 231 1.74 -9.80 14.68
N SER A 232 1.75 -8.47 14.51
CA SER A 232 2.22 -7.80 13.29
C SER A 232 3.07 -6.55 13.55
N ASP A 233 3.53 -6.39 14.78
CA ASP A 233 4.37 -5.27 15.19
C ASP A 233 5.28 -5.64 16.38
N VAL A 234 6.36 -4.87 16.51
CA VAL A 234 7.33 -4.96 17.59
C VAL A 234 7.59 -3.56 18.10
N HIS A 235 7.57 -3.37 19.42
CA HIS A 235 7.84 -2.10 20.06
C HIS A 235 9.26 -2.05 20.63
N VAL A 236 9.90 -0.90 20.45
CA VAL A 236 11.26 -0.62 20.92
C VAL A 236 11.28 0.77 21.54
N HIS A 237 11.83 0.88 22.75
CA HIS A 237 12.05 2.17 23.38
C HIS A 237 13.49 2.63 23.14
N THR A 238 13.70 3.60 22.26
CA THR A 238 15.05 4.04 21.85
C THR A 238 15.08 5.49 21.36
N GLU A 239 16.27 6.11 21.44
CA GLU A 239 16.58 7.36 20.75
C GLU A 239 17.31 7.14 19.43
N ASP A 240 17.84 5.94 19.19
CA ASP A 240 18.52 5.57 17.95
C ASP A 240 17.53 5.15 16.85
N MET A 241 16.81 6.13 16.33
CA MET A 241 15.87 5.91 15.23
C MET A 241 16.57 5.42 13.96
N MET A 242 17.78 5.92 13.68
CA MET A 242 18.50 5.56 12.46
C MET A 242 19.11 4.16 12.53
N GLY A 243 19.55 3.72 13.69
CA GLY A 243 20.07 2.37 13.91
C GLY A 243 19.02 1.28 13.65
N LEU A 244 17.72 1.58 13.83
CA LEU A 244 16.64 0.64 13.50
C LEU A 244 16.65 0.24 12.02
N PHE A 245 17.10 1.11 11.12
CA PHE A 245 17.18 0.83 9.68
C PHE A 245 18.35 -0.10 9.30
N ALA A 246 19.13 -0.59 10.26
CA ALA A 246 19.99 -1.76 10.06
C ALA A 246 19.16 -3.06 9.95
N CYS A 247 17.99 -3.12 10.58
CA CYS A 247 17.05 -4.24 10.51
C CYS A 247 16.23 -4.19 9.22
N ARG A 248 15.94 -5.36 8.64
CA ARG A 248 15.26 -5.47 7.34
C ARG A 248 13.84 -6.02 7.42
N CYS A 249 13.45 -6.65 8.55
CA CYS A 249 12.18 -7.39 8.68
C CYS A 249 10.95 -6.52 8.96
N PHE A 250 11.04 -5.19 8.94
CA PHE A 250 9.90 -4.31 9.15
C PHE A 250 9.58 -3.44 7.90
N THR A 251 8.32 -3.08 7.76
CA THR A 251 7.81 -2.28 6.63
C THR A 251 7.71 -0.79 6.95
N GLU A 252 7.43 -0.45 8.21
CA GLU A 252 7.25 0.93 8.67
C GLU A 252 7.77 1.07 10.11
N ALA A 253 8.33 2.24 10.40
CA ALA A 253 8.67 2.67 11.75
C ALA A 253 7.80 3.86 12.13
N LEU A 254 7.08 3.75 13.24
CA LEU A 254 6.09 4.71 13.71
C LEU A 254 6.42 5.13 15.15
N ILE A 255 6.59 6.43 15.38
CA ILE A 255 6.78 6.96 16.74
C ILE A 255 5.42 7.01 17.42
N GLU A 256 5.27 6.36 18.55
CA GLU A 256 4.02 6.39 19.30
C GLU A 256 3.80 7.76 19.95
N ILE A 257 2.69 8.40 19.61
CA ILE A 257 2.23 9.65 20.24
C ILE A 257 1.41 9.31 21.49
N SER A 258 0.55 8.31 21.40
CA SER A 258 -0.31 7.87 22.50
C SER A 258 -0.93 6.52 22.23
N ALA A 259 -0.88 5.64 23.22
CA ALA A 259 -1.58 4.36 23.23
C ALA A 259 -2.94 4.46 23.91
N ASN A 260 -3.91 3.70 23.41
CA ASN A 260 -5.25 3.47 24.00
C ASN A 260 -5.92 4.75 24.57
N SER A 261 -5.91 5.82 23.80
CA SER A 261 -6.51 7.10 24.18
C SER A 261 -8.04 7.08 24.02
N ASN A 262 -8.72 7.99 24.73
CA ASN A 262 -10.11 8.33 24.41
C ASN A 262 -10.18 8.84 22.94
N PRO A 263 -11.07 8.30 22.09
CA PRO A 263 -11.20 8.67 20.68
C PRO A 263 -11.88 10.02 20.45
N ASP A 264 -12.02 10.87 21.48
CA ASP A 264 -12.51 12.24 21.27
C ASP A 264 -11.52 13.02 20.39
N PRO A 265 -11.97 13.52 19.22
CA PRO A 265 -11.10 14.15 18.25
C PRO A 265 -10.36 15.38 18.77
N LYS A 266 -10.99 16.17 19.66
CA LYS A 266 -10.35 17.34 20.25
C LYS A 266 -9.21 16.95 21.19
N SER A 267 -9.45 15.97 22.07
CA SER A 267 -8.42 15.44 22.97
C SER A 267 -7.25 14.81 22.20
N MET A 268 -7.55 14.05 21.15
CA MET A 268 -6.54 13.47 20.26
C MET A 268 -5.70 14.56 19.59
N GLY A 269 -6.34 15.61 19.06
CA GLY A 269 -5.65 16.74 18.44
C GLY A 269 -4.74 17.48 19.42
N ILE A 270 -5.19 17.74 20.66
CA ILE A 270 -4.39 18.38 21.71
C ILE A 270 -3.15 17.53 22.05
N LYS A 271 -3.32 16.23 22.23
CA LYS A 271 -2.20 15.33 22.54
C LYS A 271 -1.18 15.27 21.40
N ALA A 272 -1.66 15.08 20.17
CA ALA A 272 -0.79 15.04 18.99
C ALA A 272 -0.02 16.36 18.82
N LYS A 273 -0.69 17.51 18.94
CA LYS A 273 -0.08 18.82 18.88
C LYS A 273 1.03 18.96 19.93
N SER A 274 0.69 18.75 21.21
CA SER A 274 1.65 18.90 22.30
C SER A 274 2.87 18.00 22.19
N PHE A 275 2.69 16.79 21.64
CA PHE A 275 3.79 15.86 21.40
C PHE A 275 4.69 16.32 20.26
N LEU A 276 4.09 16.66 19.11
CA LEU A 276 4.83 17.01 17.89
C LEU A 276 5.50 18.37 17.94
N GLU A 277 4.88 19.36 18.61
CA GLU A 277 5.50 20.68 18.85
C GLU A 277 6.80 20.61 19.66
N LYS A 278 6.94 19.57 20.50
CA LYS A 278 8.18 19.32 21.25
C LYS A 278 9.16 18.43 20.48
N LEU A 279 8.65 17.46 19.72
CA LEU A 279 9.49 16.49 19.03
C LEU A 279 10.12 17.10 17.77
N LEU A 280 9.30 17.66 16.87
CA LEU A 280 9.76 18.00 15.53
C LEU A 280 10.87 19.07 15.52
N PRO A 281 10.74 20.21 16.24
CA PRO A 281 11.84 21.20 16.27
C PRO A 281 13.11 20.68 16.94
N ALA A 282 12.99 19.67 17.80
CA ALA A 282 14.14 19.12 18.53
C ALA A 282 14.90 18.04 17.76
N CYS A 283 14.29 17.43 16.75
CA CYS A 283 14.90 16.35 15.95
C CYS A 283 15.09 16.70 14.47
N HIS A 284 14.89 17.96 14.09
CA HIS A 284 15.10 18.43 12.72
C HIS A 284 15.90 19.73 12.67
N THR A 285 16.58 19.94 11.54
CA THR A 285 17.05 21.27 11.14
C THR A 285 15.89 22.10 10.57
N GLY A 286 16.08 23.40 10.41
CA GLY A 286 15.05 24.30 9.87
C GLY A 286 14.08 24.81 10.95
N LYS A 287 13.21 25.72 10.54
CA LYS A 287 12.24 26.38 11.43
C LYS A 287 10.81 25.98 11.11
N PRO A 288 9.92 25.89 12.10
CA PRO A 288 8.49 25.69 11.83
C PRO A 288 7.96 26.66 10.76
N PRO A 289 6.83 26.34 10.10
CA PRO A 289 5.96 25.19 10.39
C PRO A 289 6.35 23.88 9.68
N PHE A 290 6.03 22.74 10.32
CA PHE A 290 6.11 21.42 9.72
C PHE A 290 4.79 21.05 9.06
N GLY A 291 4.84 20.60 7.81
CA GLY A 291 3.68 20.09 7.10
C GLY A 291 3.25 18.70 7.61
N TYR A 292 1.96 18.51 7.91
CA TYR A 292 1.47 17.19 8.28
C TYR A 292 0.24 16.77 7.49
N ARG A 293 -0.01 15.45 7.46
CA ARG A 293 -1.24 14.81 6.99
C ARG A 293 -1.82 13.91 8.08
N LEU A 294 -3.15 13.91 8.21
CA LEU A 294 -3.86 12.93 9.03
C LEU A 294 -4.30 11.73 8.20
N GLU A 295 -4.03 10.54 8.71
CA GLU A 295 -4.58 9.29 8.22
C GLU A 295 -5.35 8.59 9.33
N ILE A 296 -6.69 8.46 9.15
CA ILE A 296 -7.57 7.87 10.15
C ILE A 296 -8.01 6.50 9.67
N ARG A 297 -7.68 5.48 10.44
CA ARG A 297 -8.04 4.07 10.22
C ARG A 297 -8.96 3.59 11.33
N GLY A 298 -9.78 2.61 11.04
CA GLY A 298 -10.65 1.97 12.01
C GLY A 298 -11.73 1.15 11.34
N GLU A 299 -12.33 0.23 12.10
CA GLU A 299 -13.42 -0.62 11.68
C GLU A 299 -14.78 0.03 11.95
N GLY A 300 -15.81 -0.36 11.19
CA GLY A 300 -17.17 0.11 11.35
C GLY A 300 -17.47 1.45 10.67
N ASN A 301 -18.57 2.06 11.07
CA ASN A 301 -19.07 3.32 10.49
C ASN A 301 -18.45 4.54 11.19
N ILE A 302 -17.18 4.82 10.86
CA ILE A 302 -16.43 5.94 11.42
C ILE A 302 -16.45 7.11 10.44
N ASP A 303 -16.94 8.28 10.87
CA ASP A 303 -16.83 9.51 10.09
C ASP A 303 -15.40 10.09 10.19
N ARG A 304 -14.52 9.51 9.35
CA ARG A 304 -13.10 9.89 9.29
C ARG A 304 -12.91 11.38 8.96
N LEU A 305 -13.81 11.93 8.16
CA LEU A 305 -13.71 13.34 7.75
C LEU A 305 -14.05 14.29 8.91
N ALA A 306 -15.10 13.99 9.67
CA ALA A 306 -15.47 14.78 10.84
C ALA A 306 -14.37 14.72 11.92
N ILE A 307 -13.79 13.54 12.16
CA ILE A 307 -12.67 13.39 13.09
C ILE A 307 -11.47 14.23 12.63
N ALA A 308 -11.09 14.10 11.35
CA ALA A 308 -9.96 14.86 10.80
C ALA A 308 -10.16 16.37 10.96
N ARG A 309 -11.33 16.90 10.57
CA ARG A 309 -11.63 18.34 10.69
C ARG A 309 -11.48 18.85 12.12
N ARG A 310 -12.01 18.10 13.11
CA ARG A 310 -11.92 18.51 14.52
C ARG A 310 -10.50 18.45 15.07
N MET A 311 -9.71 17.46 14.65
CA MET A 311 -8.29 17.38 15.01
C MET A 311 -7.49 18.53 14.39
N ILE A 312 -7.65 18.78 13.09
CA ILE A 312 -6.96 19.86 12.36
C ILE A 312 -7.24 21.22 12.99
N ALA A 313 -8.51 21.49 13.35
CA ALA A 313 -8.90 22.75 13.98
C ALA A 313 -8.14 23.06 15.29
N VAL A 314 -7.64 22.02 15.97
CA VAL A 314 -6.85 22.15 17.21
C VAL A 314 -5.35 22.13 16.91
N MET A 315 -4.93 21.34 15.94
CA MET A 315 -3.51 21.08 15.68
C MET A 315 -2.83 22.19 14.90
N ASP A 316 -3.53 22.80 13.94
CA ASP A 316 -2.97 23.88 13.13
C ASP A 316 -2.53 25.06 13.99
N GLY A 317 -1.36 25.61 13.68
CA GLY A 317 -0.75 26.71 14.40
C GLY A 317 0.60 27.11 13.80
N GLU A 318 1.44 27.73 14.61
CA GLU A 318 2.76 28.21 14.16
C GLU A 318 3.74 27.07 13.87
N THR A 319 3.63 25.95 14.58
CA THR A 319 4.55 24.80 14.44
C THR A 319 4.06 23.75 13.47
N LEU A 320 2.75 23.54 13.36
CA LEU A 320 2.14 22.48 12.58
C LEU A 320 1.11 23.05 11.60
N LEU A 321 1.17 22.63 10.34
CA LEU A 321 0.17 22.99 9.34
C LEU A 321 -0.31 21.74 8.57
N ASN A 322 -1.63 21.59 8.48
CA ASN A 322 -2.21 20.51 7.68
C ASN A 322 -2.00 20.79 6.19
N CYS A 323 -1.16 20.00 5.54
CA CYS A 323 -0.80 20.12 4.13
C CYS A 323 -0.82 18.74 3.45
N PRO A 324 -1.98 18.17 3.11
CA PRO A 324 -2.10 16.79 2.62
C PRO A 324 -1.31 16.46 1.34
N ASN A 325 -0.95 17.48 0.55
CA ASN A 325 -0.20 17.32 -0.70
C ASN A 325 1.30 17.65 -0.56
N ASN A 326 1.70 18.30 0.55
CA ASN A 326 3.10 18.66 0.83
C ASN A 326 3.32 18.54 2.35
N TYR A 327 3.64 17.34 2.81
CA TYR A 327 3.78 17.02 4.22
C TYR A 327 5.05 16.21 4.49
N GLU A 328 5.57 16.39 5.67
CA GLU A 328 6.78 15.75 6.19
C GLU A 328 6.48 14.77 7.31
N VAL A 329 5.29 14.90 7.91
CA VAL A 329 4.82 14.03 8.98
C VAL A 329 3.45 13.48 8.65
N GLU A 330 3.32 12.15 8.64
CA GLU A 330 2.02 11.48 8.61
C GLU A 330 1.61 11.14 10.04
N ILE A 331 0.50 11.70 10.48
CA ILE A 331 -0.10 11.38 11.77
C ILE A 331 -1.18 10.33 11.53
N ARG A 332 -0.94 9.14 12.03
CA ARG A 332 -1.84 8.01 11.90
C ARG A 332 -2.65 7.85 13.17
N VAL A 333 -3.96 7.77 13.02
CA VAL A 333 -4.92 7.51 14.09
C VAL A 333 -5.60 6.18 13.79
N GLU A 334 -5.44 5.21 14.66
CA GLU A 334 -6.05 3.89 14.55
C GLU A 334 -7.08 3.71 15.67
N ILE A 335 -8.36 3.62 15.28
CA ILE A 335 -9.49 3.46 16.22
C ILE A 335 -9.82 1.98 16.29
N GLY A 336 -9.57 1.37 17.44
CA GLY A 336 -9.84 -0.04 17.68
C GLY A 336 -11.32 -0.33 17.90
N GLY A 337 -11.73 -1.57 17.64
CA GLY A 337 -13.10 -2.03 17.86
C GLY A 337 -13.57 -1.98 19.33
N ASN A 338 -12.64 -1.87 20.28
CA ASN A 338 -12.90 -1.67 21.71
C ASN A 338 -13.13 -0.20 22.10
N GLY A 339 -13.11 0.72 21.13
CA GLY A 339 -13.32 2.15 21.34
C GLY A 339 -12.07 2.91 21.80
N GLY A 340 -10.89 2.29 21.88
CA GLY A 340 -9.63 2.97 22.12
C GLY A 340 -9.02 3.52 20.83
N ALA A 341 -8.22 4.59 20.94
CA ALA A 341 -7.47 5.14 19.81
C ALA A 341 -5.96 5.10 20.07
N PHE A 342 -5.21 4.68 19.06
CA PHE A 342 -3.76 4.71 19.01
C PHE A 342 -3.33 5.80 18.04
N MET A 343 -2.30 6.55 18.39
CA MET A 343 -1.79 7.62 17.54
C MET A 343 -0.29 7.48 17.34
N TYR A 344 0.14 7.64 16.09
CA TYR A 344 1.53 7.52 15.68
C TYR A 344 1.96 8.67 14.78
N ALA A 345 3.24 8.98 14.77
CA ALA A 345 3.89 9.84 13.81
C ALA A 345 4.85 9.04 12.94
N LYS A 346 4.69 9.13 11.62
CA LYS A 346 5.65 8.66 10.63
C LYS A 346 6.40 9.86 10.07
N LEU A 347 7.71 9.90 10.28
CA LEU A 347 8.56 10.97 9.79
C LEU A 347 9.02 10.64 8.35
N LEU A 348 8.55 11.41 7.38
CA LEU A 348 8.92 11.25 5.97
C LEU A 348 10.24 11.95 5.62
N THR A 349 10.77 12.72 6.54
CA THR A 349 12.12 13.31 6.50
C THR A 349 13.22 12.27 6.66
N ILE A 350 12.88 11.09 7.19
CA ILE A 350 13.78 9.93 7.27
C ILE A 350 13.63 9.12 5.99
N LYS A 351 14.71 9.04 5.20
CA LYS A 351 14.75 8.21 4.01
C LYS A 351 15.07 6.76 4.37
N ASP A 352 14.20 5.85 3.99
CA ASP A 352 14.46 4.41 4.09
C ASP A 352 15.23 3.94 2.86
N GLU A 353 16.55 3.84 2.99
CA GLU A 353 17.44 3.39 1.92
C GLU A 353 17.65 1.87 1.88
N ARG A 354 17.07 1.11 2.81
CA ARG A 354 17.25 -0.36 2.91
C ARG A 354 16.95 -1.08 1.61
N PHE A 355 15.97 -0.57 0.88
CA PHE A 355 15.42 -1.20 -0.32
C PHE A 355 15.57 -0.34 -1.59
N SER A 356 16.46 0.64 -1.56
CA SER A 356 16.76 1.54 -2.69
C SER A 356 17.27 0.81 -3.93
N TYR A 357 17.82 -0.40 -3.75
CA TYR A 357 18.22 -1.28 -4.84
C TYR A 357 17.07 -1.69 -5.77
N ARG A 358 15.82 -1.59 -5.33
CA ARG A 358 14.66 -1.87 -6.17
C ARG A 358 14.39 -0.74 -7.15
N VAL A 359 15.27 -0.58 -8.13
CA VAL A 359 15.12 0.43 -9.19
C VAL A 359 13.96 0.13 -10.13
N SER A 360 13.54 -1.15 -10.20
CA SER A 360 12.36 -1.59 -10.95
C SER A 360 11.61 -2.72 -10.23
N ALA A 361 10.30 -2.79 -10.42
CA ALA A 361 9.44 -3.81 -9.83
C ALA A 361 8.43 -4.38 -10.84
N LEU A 362 8.05 -5.64 -10.66
CA LEU A 362 6.92 -6.26 -11.34
C LEU A 362 5.65 -6.10 -10.47
N PRO A 363 4.45 -6.12 -11.08
CA PRO A 363 3.19 -6.02 -10.32
C PRO A 363 3.00 -7.07 -9.23
N ALA A 364 3.62 -8.26 -9.39
CA ALA A 364 3.57 -9.37 -8.44
C ALA A 364 4.82 -9.48 -7.54
N SER A 365 5.73 -8.49 -7.59
CA SER A 365 6.93 -8.51 -6.76
C SER A 365 6.59 -8.43 -5.28
N MET A 366 7.19 -9.32 -4.51
CA MET A 366 7.14 -9.32 -3.04
C MET A 366 7.78 -8.04 -2.47
N HIS A 367 7.24 -7.54 -1.34
CA HIS A 367 7.92 -6.47 -0.60
C HIS A 367 9.23 -7.00 0.02
N PRO A 368 10.35 -6.28 -0.06
CA PRO A 368 11.64 -6.78 0.46
C PRO A 368 11.61 -7.12 1.94
N ALA A 369 10.95 -6.31 2.77
CA ALA A 369 10.80 -6.62 4.20
C ALA A 369 10.06 -7.94 4.45
N THR A 370 9.11 -8.31 3.56
CA THR A 370 8.43 -9.61 3.65
C THR A 370 9.39 -10.74 3.30
N ALA A 371 10.22 -10.57 2.25
CA ALA A 371 11.25 -11.54 1.91
C ALA A 371 12.25 -11.72 3.06
N ALA A 372 12.73 -10.61 3.62
CA ALA A 372 13.64 -10.61 4.77
C ALA A 372 13.02 -11.33 5.99
N ALA A 373 11.77 -11.00 6.34
CA ALA A 373 11.09 -11.61 7.48
C ALA A 373 10.85 -13.12 7.29
N ILE A 374 10.55 -13.58 6.06
CA ILE A 374 10.43 -15.02 5.75
C ILE A 374 11.79 -15.72 5.90
N LEU A 375 12.86 -15.11 5.40
CA LEU A 375 14.21 -15.66 5.55
C LEU A 375 14.64 -15.71 7.00
N LYS A 376 14.37 -14.66 7.76
CA LYS A 376 14.63 -14.61 9.21
C LYS A 376 13.78 -15.62 9.99
N TYR A 377 12.53 -15.85 9.57
CA TYR A 377 11.70 -16.93 10.12
C TYR A 377 12.34 -18.31 9.93
N ALA A 378 12.95 -18.52 8.76
CA ALA A 378 13.57 -19.79 8.39
C ALA A 378 15.07 -19.87 8.74
N GLU A 379 15.66 -18.90 9.43
CA GLU A 379 17.11 -18.75 9.64
C GLU A 379 17.81 -20.00 10.16
N PHE A 380 17.17 -20.75 11.08
CA PHE A 380 17.72 -21.99 11.65
C PHE A 380 17.87 -23.16 10.66
N PHE A 381 17.32 -22.99 9.46
CA PHE A 381 17.38 -23.98 8.39
C PHE A 381 18.29 -23.53 7.23
N LEU A 382 18.70 -22.27 7.23
CA LEU A 382 19.56 -21.71 6.18
C LEU A 382 20.99 -22.21 6.33
N GLY A 383 21.68 -22.33 5.22
CA GLY A 383 23.09 -22.62 5.18
C GLY A 383 23.97 -21.42 5.54
N GLY A 384 25.22 -21.69 5.90
CA GLY A 384 26.21 -20.66 6.20
C GLY A 384 26.76 -19.96 4.95
N LYS A 385 27.91 -19.27 5.12
CA LYS A 385 28.58 -18.47 4.09
C LYS A 385 28.92 -19.22 2.79
N ASP A 386 29.03 -20.53 2.86
CA ASP A 386 29.35 -21.37 1.69
C ASP A 386 28.08 -21.88 0.98
N ALA A 387 26.88 -21.50 1.45
CA ALA A 387 25.62 -21.94 0.88
C ALA A 387 25.42 -21.43 -0.55
N ARG A 388 24.86 -22.30 -1.40
CA ARG A 388 24.37 -21.96 -2.73
C ARG A 388 22.85 -21.96 -2.72
N VAL A 389 22.24 -20.90 -3.26
CA VAL A 389 20.81 -20.66 -3.19
C VAL A 389 20.20 -20.58 -4.58
N LEU A 390 19.08 -21.23 -4.79
CA LEU A 390 18.29 -21.22 -6.01
C LEU A 390 16.94 -20.55 -5.79
N ASP A 391 16.52 -19.69 -6.72
CA ASP A 391 15.13 -19.26 -6.86
C ASP A 391 14.63 -19.64 -8.26
N PRO A 392 13.79 -20.67 -8.40
CA PRO A 392 13.32 -21.14 -9.71
C PRO A 392 12.25 -20.27 -10.36
N CYS A 393 11.73 -19.25 -9.65
CA CYS A 393 10.70 -18.31 -10.11
C CYS A 393 11.03 -16.89 -9.60
N CYS A 394 12.24 -16.42 -9.90
CA CYS A 394 12.88 -15.30 -9.18
C CYS A 394 12.23 -13.93 -9.39
N GLY A 395 11.41 -13.75 -10.43
CA GLY A 395 10.77 -12.49 -10.72
C GLY A 395 11.78 -11.33 -10.79
N SER A 396 11.63 -10.35 -9.90
CA SER A 396 12.51 -9.19 -9.78
C SER A 396 13.79 -9.42 -8.94
N GLY A 397 14.09 -10.66 -8.55
CA GLY A 397 15.28 -11.05 -7.80
C GLY A 397 15.25 -10.73 -6.30
N THR A 398 14.14 -10.20 -5.79
CA THR A 398 14.02 -9.69 -4.40
C THR A 398 14.43 -10.73 -3.35
N PHE A 399 13.96 -11.97 -3.48
CA PHE A 399 14.23 -13.01 -2.48
C PHE A 399 15.72 -13.34 -2.38
N LEU A 400 16.42 -13.46 -3.51
CA LEU A 400 17.85 -13.73 -3.55
C LEU A 400 18.68 -12.58 -2.99
N ILE A 401 18.33 -11.34 -3.37
CA ILE A 401 19.01 -10.13 -2.87
C ILE A 401 18.87 -10.01 -1.36
N GLU A 402 17.65 -10.20 -0.80
CA GLU A 402 17.44 -10.16 0.65
C GLU A 402 18.16 -11.33 1.36
N ARG A 403 18.23 -12.52 0.74
CA ARG A 403 18.98 -13.65 1.30
C ARG A 403 20.47 -13.32 1.48
N GLU A 404 21.07 -12.68 0.49
CA GLU A 404 22.47 -12.26 0.56
C GLU A 404 22.71 -11.15 1.60
N LYS A 405 21.79 -10.17 1.66
CA LYS A 405 21.92 -9.03 2.59
C LYS A 405 21.74 -9.44 4.06
N LEU A 406 20.95 -10.47 4.33
CA LEU A 406 20.79 -11.00 5.69
C LEU A 406 21.94 -11.92 6.10
N TYR A 407 22.36 -12.78 5.19
CA TYR A 407 23.35 -13.82 5.50
C TYR A 407 24.29 -14.03 4.31
N PRO A 408 25.62 -13.94 4.50
CA PRO A 408 26.59 -14.23 3.44
C PRO A 408 26.36 -15.63 2.85
N CYS A 409 26.57 -15.76 1.53
CA CYS A 409 26.44 -17.03 0.81
C CYS A 409 27.44 -17.08 -0.35
N ALA A 410 27.75 -18.29 -0.87
CA ALA A 410 28.74 -18.50 -1.92
C ALA A 410 28.19 -18.30 -3.33
N GLY A 411 26.88 -18.37 -3.52
CA GLY A 411 26.27 -18.17 -4.83
C GLY A 411 24.76 -18.15 -4.81
N LEU A 412 24.21 -17.33 -5.69
CA LEU A 412 22.77 -17.11 -5.84
C LEU A 412 22.41 -17.27 -7.32
N THR A 413 21.43 -18.11 -7.61
CA THR A 413 20.93 -18.33 -8.97
C THR A 413 19.44 -18.10 -9.02
N GLY A 414 18.99 -17.18 -9.86
CA GLY A 414 17.58 -16.94 -10.13
C GLY A 414 17.21 -17.42 -11.54
N VAL A 415 16.13 -18.13 -11.66
CA VAL A 415 15.55 -18.58 -12.94
C VAL A 415 14.18 -17.98 -13.10
N ASP A 416 13.86 -17.47 -14.27
CA ASP A 416 12.51 -17.02 -14.63
C ASP A 416 12.25 -17.20 -16.10
N ILE A 417 11.02 -17.54 -16.46
CA ILE A 417 10.58 -17.74 -17.84
C ILE A 417 10.38 -16.40 -18.58
N SER A 418 10.27 -15.30 -17.85
CA SER A 418 10.07 -13.96 -18.40
C SER A 418 11.40 -13.24 -18.57
N ASN A 419 11.78 -12.95 -19.82
CA ASN A 419 12.98 -12.16 -20.09
C ASN A 419 12.92 -10.78 -19.41
N LYS A 420 11.74 -10.14 -19.41
CA LYS A 420 11.53 -8.87 -18.71
C LYS A 420 11.79 -8.97 -17.20
N ALA A 421 11.40 -10.08 -16.57
CA ALA A 421 11.69 -10.32 -15.16
C ALA A 421 13.18 -10.44 -14.89
N ILE A 422 13.89 -11.16 -15.75
CA ILE A 422 15.35 -11.34 -15.68
C ILE A 422 16.09 -9.99 -15.84
N ASP A 423 15.66 -9.15 -16.77
CA ASP A 423 16.28 -7.83 -16.97
C ASP A 423 16.09 -6.94 -15.73
N ILE A 424 14.89 -6.94 -15.14
CA ILE A 424 14.62 -6.23 -13.88
C ILE A 424 15.46 -6.82 -12.73
N ALA A 425 15.53 -8.15 -12.62
CA ALA A 425 16.32 -8.80 -11.57
C ALA A 425 17.81 -8.45 -11.66
N ARG A 426 18.38 -8.40 -12.87
CA ARG A 426 19.77 -7.97 -13.11
C ARG A 426 19.99 -6.52 -12.70
N SER A 427 19.11 -5.60 -13.11
CA SER A 427 19.21 -4.18 -12.73
C SER A 427 19.11 -3.98 -11.21
N ASN A 428 18.21 -4.71 -10.54
CA ASN A 428 18.09 -4.66 -9.08
C ASN A 428 19.31 -5.24 -8.37
N ALA A 429 19.87 -6.35 -8.88
CA ALA A 429 21.07 -6.97 -8.31
C ALA A 429 22.30 -6.09 -8.50
N GLU A 430 22.46 -5.46 -9.65
CA GLU A 430 23.51 -4.48 -9.91
C GLU A 430 23.41 -3.31 -8.92
N ALA A 431 22.25 -2.71 -8.77
CA ALA A 431 22.00 -1.64 -7.81
C ALA A 431 22.21 -2.07 -6.34
N ALA A 432 22.00 -3.36 -6.03
CA ALA A 432 22.26 -3.93 -4.71
C ALA A 432 23.73 -4.27 -4.45
N GLY A 433 24.58 -4.31 -5.48
CA GLY A 433 25.91 -4.90 -5.42
C GLY A 433 25.90 -6.40 -5.14
N SER A 434 24.86 -7.12 -5.61
CA SER A 434 24.62 -8.54 -5.34
C SER A 434 25.38 -9.44 -6.30
N ILE A 435 25.87 -10.60 -5.79
CA ILE A 435 26.53 -11.64 -6.62
C ILE A 435 25.53 -12.52 -7.38
N ALA A 436 24.22 -12.28 -7.25
CA ALA A 436 23.16 -13.09 -7.84
C ALA A 436 23.25 -13.13 -9.37
N LYS A 437 23.15 -14.34 -9.93
CA LYS A 437 23.11 -14.59 -11.37
C LYS A 437 21.71 -14.97 -11.79
N PHE A 438 21.27 -14.43 -12.94
CA PHE A 438 19.91 -14.64 -13.43
C PHE A 438 19.91 -15.27 -14.81
N VAL A 439 19.11 -16.33 -14.96
CA VAL A 439 19.01 -17.18 -16.15
C VAL A 439 17.58 -17.10 -16.68
N HIS A 440 17.43 -16.67 -17.93
CA HIS A 440 16.15 -16.75 -18.65
C HIS A 440 15.96 -18.22 -19.10
N ASN A 441 15.11 -18.94 -18.39
CA ASN A 441 14.78 -20.33 -18.70
C ASN A 441 13.43 -20.72 -18.07
N ASP A 442 12.81 -21.76 -18.61
CA ASP A 442 11.74 -22.48 -17.93
C ASP A 442 12.38 -23.30 -16.78
N CYS A 443 11.95 -23.06 -15.55
CA CYS A 443 12.48 -23.79 -14.38
C CYS A 443 12.32 -25.31 -14.52
N MET A 444 11.30 -25.78 -15.27
CA MET A 444 11.09 -27.21 -15.55
C MET A 444 12.19 -27.82 -16.42
N ARG A 445 12.90 -27.00 -17.19
CA ARG A 445 14.01 -27.39 -18.07
C ARG A 445 15.37 -27.03 -17.48
N PHE A 446 15.37 -26.31 -16.36
CA PHE A 446 16.62 -25.90 -15.71
C PHE A 446 17.31 -27.09 -15.07
N THR A 447 18.60 -27.25 -15.38
CA THR A 447 19.46 -28.27 -14.80
C THR A 447 20.55 -27.61 -13.96
N ALA A 448 20.64 -27.99 -12.71
CA ALA A 448 21.68 -27.53 -11.81
C ALA A 448 23.02 -28.22 -12.13
N GLU A 449 24.07 -27.45 -12.40
CA GLU A 449 25.42 -28.01 -12.60
C GLU A 449 25.96 -28.67 -11.34
N ARG A 450 25.60 -28.12 -10.18
CA ARG A 450 25.93 -28.65 -8.85
C ARG A 450 24.72 -28.43 -7.93
N PRO A 451 24.47 -29.33 -6.98
CA PRO A 451 23.36 -29.17 -6.05
C PRO A 451 23.46 -27.86 -5.26
N TYR A 452 22.30 -27.28 -4.98
CA TYR A 452 22.14 -26.13 -4.09
C TYR A 452 21.89 -26.61 -2.66
N ASP A 453 22.17 -25.73 -1.68
CA ASP A 453 21.89 -25.97 -0.27
C ASP A 453 20.46 -25.54 0.08
N GLU A 454 20.02 -24.48 -0.58
CA GLU A 454 18.76 -23.82 -0.31
C GLU A 454 18.01 -23.51 -1.61
N LEU A 455 16.68 -23.57 -1.52
CA LEU A 455 15.79 -23.01 -2.53
C LEU A 455 14.81 -22.05 -1.83
N VAL A 456 14.68 -20.85 -2.38
CA VAL A 456 13.71 -19.86 -1.92
C VAL A 456 12.81 -19.48 -3.09
N ALA A 457 11.50 -19.39 -2.91
CA ALA A 457 10.62 -18.99 -3.99
C ALA A 457 9.33 -18.33 -3.51
N ASN A 458 8.98 -17.22 -4.15
CA ASN A 458 7.64 -16.65 -4.13
C ASN A 458 6.87 -17.21 -5.33
N LEU A 459 6.15 -18.31 -5.12
CA LEU A 459 5.47 -19.03 -6.18
C LEU A 459 4.27 -18.24 -6.73
N PRO A 460 3.90 -18.38 -8.01
CA PRO A 460 2.73 -17.71 -8.58
C PRO A 460 1.44 -18.05 -7.83
N PHE A 461 0.63 -17.03 -7.50
CA PHE A 461 -0.58 -17.19 -6.68
C PHE A 461 -1.83 -17.59 -7.48
N GLY A 462 -1.75 -17.63 -8.82
CA GLY A 462 -2.89 -17.97 -9.67
C GLY A 462 -3.91 -16.84 -9.89
N ASN A 463 -3.82 -15.75 -9.13
CA ASN A 463 -4.79 -14.63 -9.21
C ASN A 463 -4.34 -13.50 -10.14
N ARG A 464 -3.03 -13.29 -10.30
CA ARG A 464 -2.44 -12.23 -11.14
C ARG A 464 -1.49 -12.78 -12.20
N VAL A 465 -0.90 -13.93 -11.94
CA VAL A 465 0.03 -14.63 -12.82
C VAL A 465 -0.34 -16.11 -12.76
N GLY A 466 -0.62 -16.73 -13.93
CA GLY A 466 -1.04 -18.11 -14.05
C GLY A 466 -2.54 -18.34 -13.74
N SER A 467 -2.93 -19.59 -13.74
CA SER A 467 -4.25 -20.10 -13.32
C SER A 467 -4.04 -21.24 -12.33
N HIS A 468 -5.06 -21.59 -11.54
CA HIS A 468 -4.98 -22.75 -10.64
C HIS A 468 -4.44 -24.01 -11.35
N ARG A 469 -4.95 -24.31 -12.55
CA ARG A 469 -4.51 -25.47 -13.35
C ARG A 469 -3.05 -25.38 -13.83
N SER A 470 -2.56 -24.18 -14.13
CA SER A 470 -1.13 -23.98 -14.49
C SER A 470 -0.24 -24.09 -13.27
N ASN A 471 -0.71 -23.60 -12.11
CA ASN A 471 0.02 -23.71 -10.85
C ASN A 471 0.14 -25.15 -10.37
N GLU A 472 -0.88 -25.99 -10.55
CA GLU A 472 -0.82 -27.41 -10.19
C GLU A 472 0.36 -28.11 -10.91
N LYS A 473 0.50 -27.89 -12.22
CA LYS A 473 1.62 -28.45 -12.99
C LYS A 473 2.97 -27.90 -12.56
N LEU A 474 3.04 -26.58 -12.35
CA LEU A 474 4.29 -25.90 -11.94
C LEU A 474 4.75 -26.39 -10.55
N TYR A 475 3.83 -26.45 -9.59
CA TYR A 475 4.16 -26.85 -8.22
C TYR A 475 4.56 -28.33 -8.15
N ALA A 476 3.83 -29.22 -8.83
CA ALA A 476 4.21 -30.62 -8.92
C ALA A 476 5.62 -30.77 -9.50
N GLY A 477 5.89 -30.09 -10.61
CA GLY A 477 7.18 -30.18 -11.25
C GLY A 477 8.32 -29.53 -10.44
N ILE A 478 8.07 -28.43 -9.71
CA ILE A 478 9.08 -27.89 -8.78
C ILE A 478 9.39 -28.92 -7.70
N LEU A 479 8.37 -29.53 -7.07
CA LEU A 479 8.59 -30.51 -6.01
C LEU A 479 9.32 -31.77 -6.52
N GLU A 480 8.99 -32.26 -7.74
CA GLU A 480 9.69 -33.37 -8.38
C GLU A 480 11.17 -33.06 -8.71
N ASN A 481 11.49 -31.77 -8.94
CA ASN A 481 12.86 -31.36 -9.22
C ASN A 481 13.65 -30.97 -7.96
N LEU A 482 13.00 -30.75 -6.79
CA LEU A 482 13.70 -30.42 -5.56
C LEU A 482 14.87 -31.40 -5.25
N PRO A 483 14.70 -32.75 -5.31
CA PRO A 483 15.79 -33.68 -5.04
C PRO A 483 16.93 -33.65 -6.08
N LYS A 484 16.69 -33.09 -7.28
CA LYS A 484 17.68 -32.91 -8.34
C LYS A 484 18.46 -31.59 -8.16
N TRP A 485 17.78 -30.57 -7.66
CA TRP A 485 18.38 -29.25 -7.47
C TRP A 485 19.07 -29.11 -6.11
N LEU A 486 18.52 -29.73 -5.06
CA LEU A 486 19.05 -29.62 -3.71
C LEU A 486 19.85 -30.83 -3.30
N ARG A 487 20.91 -30.61 -2.52
CA ARG A 487 21.61 -31.70 -1.88
C ARG A 487 20.76 -32.41 -0.81
N ARG A 488 21.14 -33.57 -0.39
CA ARG A 488 20.55 -34.26 0.77
C ARG A 488 20.59 -33.35 2.00
N GLY A 489 19.47 -33.25 2.72
CA GLY A 489 19.32 -32.33 3.85
C GLY A 489 19.18 -30.86 3.46
N GLY A 490 19.17 -30.53 2.17
CA GLY A 490 18.86 -29.19 1.67
C GLY A 490 17.46 -28.74 2.03
N VAL A 491 17.23 -27.44 2.03
CA VAL A 491 15.96 -26.83 2.45
C VAL A 491 15.31 -26.04 1.30
N ALA A 492 13.98 -26.14 1.19
CA ALA A 492 13.19 -25.28 0.33
C ALA A 492 12.23 -24.44 1.17
N ILE A 493 12.24 -23.11 0.91
CA ILE A 493 11.38 -22.12 1.55
C ILE A 493 10.45 -21.58 0.47
N LEU A 494 9.17 -21.97 0.53
CA LEU A 494 8.17 -21.65 -0.47
C LEU A 494 7.09 -20.76 0.11
N TYR A 495 6.77 -19.65 -0.59
CA TYR A 495 5.71 -18.73 -0.22
C TYR A 495 4.62 -18.74 -1.28
N THR A 496 3.36 -18.98 -0.89
CA THR A 496 2.26 -19.18 -1.84
C THR A 496 0.87 -18.98 -1.25
N MET A 497 -0.09 -18.62 -2.11
CA MET A 497 -1.53 -18.65 -1.81
C MET A 497 -2.15 -20.06 -1.97
N GLU A 498 -1.55 -20.91 -2.77
CA GLU A 498 -2.03 -22.27 -3.09
C GLU A 498 -1.59 -23.29 -2.02
N TYR A 499 -1.74 -22.90 -0.75
CA TYR A 499 -1.24 -23.68 0.40
C TYR A 499 -1.88 -25.07 0.49
N THR A 500 -3.16 -25.22 0.13
CA THR A 500 -3.85 -26.51 0.14
C THR A 500 -3.28 -27.44 -0.91
N LEU A 501 -3.04 -26.93 -2.12
CA LEU A 501 -2.41 -27.67 -3.22
C LEU A 501 -0.99 -28.10 -2.84
N LEU A 502 -0.17 -27.15 -2.40
CA LEU A 502 1.22 -27.42 -2.04
C LEU A 502 1.32 -28.48 -0.94
N LYS A 503 0.48 -28.39 0.08
CA LYS A 503 0.43 -29.34 1.18
C LYS A 503 0.03 -30.76 0.73
N LYS A 504 -0.91 -30.88 -0.20
CA LYS A 504 -1.28 -32.14 -0.83
C LYS A 504 -0.08 -32.75 -1.55
N LEU A 505 0.55 -31.98 -2.44
CA LEU A 505 1.68 -32.45 -3.24
C LEU A 505 2.89 -32.87 -2.39
N ILE A 506 3.19 -32.12 -1.31
CA ILE A 506 4.26 -32.50 -0.38
C ILE A 506 3.99 -33.85 0.29
N ARG A 507 2.73 -34.13 0.70
CA ARG A 507 2.35 -35.41 1.32
C ARG A 507 2.45 -36.58 0.35
N GLU A 508 2.21 -36.35 -0.94
CA GLU A 508 2.28 -37.36 -1.99
C GLU A 508 3.73 -37.63 -2.42
N HIS A 509 4.69 -36.80 -2.02
CA HIS A 509 6.10 -36.94 -2.40
C HIS A 509 6.95 -37.56 -1.28
N PRO A 510 7.36 -38.84 -1.38
CA PRO A 510 8.01 -39.58 -0.26
C PRO A 510 9.38 -39.04 0.15
N GLY A 511 10.04 -38.31 -0.75
CA GLY A 511 11.38 -37.71 -0.50
C GLY A 511 11.36 -36.34 0.15
N LEU A 512 10.18 -35.77 0.45
CA LEU A 512 10.03 -34.44 1.01
C LEU A 512 9.42 -34.47 2.41
N ARG A 513 9.96 -33.67 3.32
CA ARG A 513 9.43 -33.53 4.68
C ARG A 513 9.05 -32.08 4.95
N LEU A 514 7.78 -31.82 5.20
CA LEU A 514 7.34 -30.53 5.72
C LEU A 514 7.89 -30.35 7.15
N VAL A 515 8.64 -29.28 7.38
CA VAL A 515 9.22 -28.95 8.69
C VAL A 515 8.30 -28.01 9.44
N THR A 516 7.87 -26.93 8.82
CA THR A 516 6.95 -25.95 9.40
C THR A 516 6.14 -25.24 8.32
N GLU A 517 4.97 -24.74 8.73
CA GLU A 517 4.05 -23.96 7.92
C GLU A 517 3.53 -22.80 8.76
N VAL A 518 3.53 -21.59 8.21
CA VAL A 518 2.87 -20.44 8.83
C VAL A 518 2.06 -19.69 7.78
N ARG A 519 0.81 -19.33 8.10
CA ARG A 519 -0.04 -18.47 7.29
C ARG A 519 0.12 -17.04 7.75
N THR A 520 0.30 -16.15 6.81
CA THR A 520 0.43 -14.71 7.04
C THR A 520 -0.63 -13.95 6.25
N GLU A 521 -0.74 -12.65 6.45
CA GLU A 521 -1.61 -11.76 5.68
C GLU A 521 -0.73 -10.83 4.85
N ALA A 522 -1.13 -10.59 3.59
CA ALA A 522 -0.44 -9.68 2.69
C ALA A 522 -1.45 -9.01 1.75
N GLY A 523 -1.82 -7.77 2.05
CA GLY A 523 -2.70 -6.95 1.21
C GLY A 523 -4.09 -7.57 0.97
N GLY A 524 -4.70 -8.13 2.01
CA GLY A 524 -6.00 -8.81 1.96
C GLY A 524 -5.94 -10.26 1.46
N LEU A 525 -4.74 -10.78 1.15
CA LEU A 525 -4.51 -12.18 0.80
C LEU A 525 -3.95 -12.93 2.01
N MET A 526 -4.15 -14.25 2.04
CA MET A 526 -3.68 -15.12 3.13
C MET A 526 -2.67 -16.17 2.62
N PRO A 527 -1.48 -15.76 2.18
CA PRO A 527 -0.45 -16.69 1.75
C PRO A 527 0.14 -17.48 2.92
N ALA A 528 0.84 -18.57 2.59
CA ALA A 528 1.54 -19.39 3.55
C ALA A 528 3.01 -19.58 3.18
N ILE A 529 3.85 -19.67 4.21
CA ILE A 529 5.27 -20.01 4.15
C ILE A 529 5.39 -21.48 4.48
N PHE A 530 6.13 -22.21 3.66
CA PHE A 530 6.46 -23.62 3.86
C PHE A 530 7.96 -23.78 3.93
N VAL A 531 8.45 -24.46 4.98
CA VAL A 531 9.83 -24.91 5.07
C VAL A 531 9.85 -26.42 4.90
N ILE A 532 10.52 -26.88 3.85
CA ILE A 532 10.54 -28.27 3.40
C ILE A 532 12.00 -28.74 3.40
N LYS A 533 12.28 -29.92 3.94
CA LYS A 533 13.59 -30.56 3.83
C LYS A 533 13.53 -31.74 2.86
N ILE A 534 14.63 -31.90 2.14
CA ILE A 534 14.87 -33.11 1.34
C ILE A 534 15.18 -34.27 2.31
N GLY A 535 14.48 -35.39 2.14
CA GLY A 535 14.68 -36.59 2.96
C GLY A 535 16.13 -37.09 2.90
N GLN A 536 16.53 -37.78 3.96
CA GLN A 536 17.86 -38.40 4.06
C GLN A 536 18.01 -39.54 3.09
#